data_354e13b8ca98a123272702bc5c6a80e8
#
_entry.id   354e13b8ca98a123272702bc5c6a80e8
#
_cell.length_a   1.000
_cell.length_b   1.000
_cell.length_c   1.000
_cell.angle_alpha   90.00
_cell.angle_beta   90.00
_cell.angle_gamma   90.00
#
_symmetry.space_group_name_H-M   'P 1'
#
loop_
_entity.id
_entity.type
_entity.pdbx_description
1 polymer ?
#
loop_
_entity_poly.entity_id
_entity_poly.type
_entity_poly.pdbx_seq_one_letter_code
_entity_poly.pdbx_strand_id
1 'polypeptide(L)'
;MSVLSKAGSGFAILAASALVLSGCAAADDEAATTEETTSAAVESLALKIGTALPVTGNLAFLGPPEEAGVLLAQADINAAAAGIDLELVLGDSGDTDNKAYETEIPRLLNEGVSAIVGAASSGVSLQFIDQVTKEAGVIQISPANTSPTFTDYDDDGLYFRTAPSDVLQGEVLGNLLAADGHATVAMIVINDAYGTGLRDNATLAFEAAGGSVVSTPSYNVGDTNFTSQINEMLAEDPDAIVVLAFDETKTIVPALIDAGFSNSGLYFTDGNLADYSADFEAGLIEGSKGTLPGPPSDTISADFKERANALWTANGGEELTSWAYSTESYDAVVLLALAALAAGSTDSAEMAAKMSEVSGYTGGGTKCATFAECAEIINGGGVADYDGFSGGIALNEAGDPTETAIGIYQFDADNRPQTYLG
;
A
#
# COMPACT_ATOMS: atom_id res chain seq x y z
N MET A 1 25.75 65.23 -0.16
CA MET A 1 25.32 66.02 -1.34
C MET A 1 24.02 65.40 -1.76
N SER A 2 22.90 65.91 -1.29
CA SER A 2 22.15 66.98 -1.97
C SER A 2 21.42 66.45 -3.18
N VAL A 3 20.09 66.49 -3.38
CA VAL A 3 18.97 67.29 -2.86
C VAL A 3 17.73 66.73 -3.59
N LEU A 4 16.62 66.47 -2.92
CA LEU A 4 15.30 67.13 -3.10
C LEU A 4 14.79 67.22 -4.57
N SER A 5 13.54 67.05 -4.92
CA SER A 5 12.28 67.54 -4.31
C SER A 5 11.07 67.03 -5.12
N LYS A 6 9.97 66.73 -4.43
CA LYS A 6 8.66 67.45 -4.40
C LYS A 6 7.88 67.45 -5.72
N ALA A 7 6.73 67.06 -5.74
CA ALA A 7 5.38 67.42 -5.24
C ALA A 7 4.48 67.60 -6.48
N GLY A 8 3.26 67.39 -6.54
CA GLY A 8 2.13 67.41 -5.66
C GLY A 8 0.83 67.35 -6.47
N SER A 9 -0.21 67.09 -5.77
CA SER A 9 -1.58 67.62 -5.86
C SER A 9 -2.32 67.50 -7.20
N GLY A 10 -3.53 67.05 -7.29
CA GLY A 10 -4.68 66.99 -6.42
C GLY A 10 -5.94 67.38 -7.22
N PHE A 11 -7.10 67.17 -6.62
CA PHE A 11 -8.46 67.56 -7.05
C PHE A 11 -9.21 66.51 -7.89
N ALA A 12 -10.23 65.83 -7.43
CA ALA A 12 -11.46 66.14 -6.69
C ALA A 12 -12.68 66.54 -7.54
N ILE A 13 -13.71 65.73 -7.42
CA ILE A 13 -15.16 66.04 -7.39
C ILE A 13 -15.87 66.39 -8.73
N LEU A 14 -16.90 65.64 -9.10
CA LEU A 14 -18.31 66.02 -8.87
C LEU A 14 -19.29 65.01 -9.51
N ALA A 15 -20.32 64.69 -8.74
CA ALA A 15 -21.49 63.96 -9.08
C ALA A 15 -22.42 64.80 -9.98
N ALA A 16 -23.20 64.11 -10.82
CA ALA A 16 -24.51 64.63 -11.24
C ALA A 16 -25.45 63.52 -11.59
N SER A 17 -26.50 63.46 -10.84
CA SER A 17 -27.70 62.66 -11.01
C SER A 17 -28.53 63.23 -12.21
N ALA A 18 -29.14 62.36 -13.02
CA ALA A 18 -30.30 62.72 -13.81
C ALA A 18 -31.24 61.51 -13.92
N LEU A 19 -32.38 61.59 -13.23
CA LEU A 19 -33.56 60.83 -13.43
C LEU A 19 -34.28 61.32 -14.70
N VAL A 20 -34.72 60.41 -15.58
CA VAL A 20 -35.86 60.60 -16.47
C VAL A 20 -36.73 59.36 -16.48
N LEU A 21 -37.95 59.51 -15.99
CA LEU A 21 -39.06 58.58 -16.18
C LEU A 21 -39.69 58.79 -17.57
N SER A 22 -40.11 57.67 -18.16
CA SER A 22 -41.39 57.41 -18.87
C SER A 22 -41.13 56.37 -19.94
N GLY A 23 -41.89 55.35 -20.18
CA GLY A 23 -43.28 55.01 -20.03
C GLY A 23 -43.53 53.69 -20.70
N CYS A 24 -44.59 53.00 -20.34
CA CYS A 24 -45.10 51.70 -20.67
C CYS A 24 -45.05 51.26 -22.14
N ALA A 25 -44.70 49.95 -22.34
CA ALA A 25 -45.53 49.04 -23.15
C ALA A 25 -45.17 47.61 -22.83
N ALA A 26 -46.16 46.74 -22.63
CA ALA A 26 -46.07 45.34 -22.27
C ALA A 26 -45.55 44.49 -23.43
N ALA A 27 -44.67 43.55 -23.14
CA ALA A 27 -44.56 42.27 -23.83
C ALA A 27 -43.94 41.27 -22.84
N ASP A 28 -44.64 40.16 -22.59
CA ASP A 28 -44.19 39.03 -21.80
C ASP A 28 -42.92 38.42 -22.42
N ASP A 29 -41.84 38.40 -21.64
CA ASP A 29 -40.69 37.53 -21.88
C ASP A 29 -40.25 36.99 -20.51
N GLU A 30 -40.51 35.69 -20.28
CA GLU A 30 -40.03 34.97 -19.13
C GLU A 30 -38.49 34.96 -19.18
N ALA A 31 -37.86 35.86 -18.46
CA ALA A 31 -36.47 35.78 -18.13
C ALA A 31 -36.30 34.67 -17.09
N ALA A 32 -35.85 33.50 -17.56
CA ALA A 32 -35.30 32.47 -16.69
C ALA A 32 -34.16 33.07 -15.88
N THR A 33 -34.41 33.35 -14.62
CA THR A 33 -33.37 33.58 -13.62
C THR A 33 -32.60 32.26 -13.46
N THR A 34 -31.45 32.15 -14.12
CA THR A 34 -30.43 31.14 -13.74
C THR A 34 -29.99 31.54 -12.33
N GLU A 35 -30.50 30.86 -11.32
CA GLU A 35 -29.86 30.82 -10.01
C GLU A 35 -28.51 30.14 -10.24
N GLU A 36 -27.45 30.94 -10.27
CA GLU A 36 -26.10 30.44 -10.01
C GLU A 36 -26.15 29.85 -8.60
N THR A 37 -26.29 28.54 -8.50
CA THR A 37 -26.04 27.78 -7.29
C THR A 37 -24.56 27.98 -6.99
N THR A 38 -24.22 28.99 -6.20
CA THR A 38 -22.92 29.04 -5.53
C THR A 38 -22.86 27.82 -4.63
N SER A 39 -22.18 26.76 -5.11
CA SER A 39 -21.76 25.67 -4.25
C SER A 39 -21.00 26.31 -3.09
N ALA A 40 -21.54 26.19 -1.89
CA ALA A 40 -20.81 26.56 -0.71
C ALA A 40 -19.49 25.79 -0.72
N ALA A 41 -18.36 26.49 -0.63
CA ALA A 41 -17.06 25.82 -0.55
C ALA A 41 -17.13 24.87 0.67
N VAL A 42 -16.94 23.58 0.44
CA VAL A 42 -16.81 22.60 1.51
C VAL A 42 -15.57 23.01 2.31
N GLU A 43 -15.71 23.21 3.61
CA GLU A 43 -14.58 23.53 4.48
C GLU A 43 -13.66 22.31 4.52
N SER A 44 -12.42 22.45 4.06
CA SER A 44 -11.48 21.34 3.98
C SER A 44 -10.93 20.98 5.35
N LEU A 45 -10.91 19.69 5.67
CA LEU A 45 -10.20 19.14 6.82
C LEU A 45 -8.70 19.02 6.46
N ALA A 46 -7.84 19.57 7.31
CA ALA A 46 -6.40 19.41 7.18
C ALA A 46 -6.01 18.03 7.74
N LEU A 47 -5.77 17.08 6.86
CA LEU A 47 -5.38 15.71 7.20
C LEU A 47 -3.88 15.54 7.03
N LYS A 48 -3.18 15.11 8.07
CA LYS A 48 -1.74 14.82 8.02
C LYS A 48 -1.52 13.34 8.22
N ILE A 49 -0.87 12.68 7.25
CA ILE A 49 -0.53 11.25 7.26
C ILE A 49 0.98 11.10 7.22
N GLY A 50 1.54 10.29 8.13
CA GLY A 50 2.93 9.84 8.09
C GLY A 50 3.08 8.58 7.25
N THR A 51 4.25 8.39 6.63
CA THR A 51 4.61 7.09 6.06
C THR A 51 5.80 6.50 6.82
N ALA A 52 5.81 5.19 7.01
CA ALA A 52 6.94 4.42 7.50
C ALA A 52 7.13 3.24 6.54
N LEU A 53 7.60 3.56 5.33
CA LEU A 53 7.80 2.61 4.23
C LEU A 53 9.28 2.21 4.12
N PRO A 54 9.64 1.09 3.49
CA PRO A 54 11.01 0.57 3.53
C PRO A 54 11.91 1.31 2.52
N VAL A 55 12.35 2.52 2.87
CA VAL A 55 13.33 3.28 2.08
C VAL A 55 14.71 2.61 2.16
N THR A 56 15.04 2.04 3.32
CA THR A 56 16.27 1.26 3.56
C THR A 56 15.95 -0.12 4.14
N GLY A 57 16.96 -0.99 4.20
CA GLY A 57 16.82 -2.36 4.72
C GLY A 57 16.55 -3.41 3.65
N ASN A 58 16.28 -4.65 4.09
CA ASN A 58 16.16 -5.83 3.21
C ASN A 58 14.87 -5.89 2.39
N LEU A 59 13.92 -4.97 2.61
CA LEU A 59 12.73 -4.78 1.76
C LEU A 59 12.78 -3.46 0.97
N ALA A 60 13.94 -2.82 0.86
CA ALA A 60 14.08 -1.53 0.17
C ALA A 60 13.61 -1.54 -1.30
N PHE A 61 13.49 -2.70 -1.95
CA PHE A 61 12.95 -2.82 -3.30
C PHE A 61 11.43 -2.55 -3.38
N LEU A 62 10.70 -2.69 -2.26
CA LEU A 62 9.27 -2.35 -2.15
C LEU A 62 9.03 -0.85 -1.91
N GLY A 63 10.00 -0.13 -1.35
CA GLY A 63 9.86 1.29 -1.02
C GLY A 63 9.41 2.16 -2.20
N PRO A 64 10.10 2.13 -3.35
CA PRO A 64 9.75 2.95 -4.50
C PRO A 64 8.31 2.80 -5.02
N PRO A 65 7.76 1.58 -5.28
CA PRO A 65 6.38 1.45 -5.71
C PRO A 65 5.36 1.83 -4.62
N GLU A 66 5.64 1.55 -3.34
CA GLU A 66 4.77 1.94 -2.23
C GLU A 66 4.73 3.47 -2.06
N GLU A 67 5.88 4.14 -2.07
CA GLU A 67 5.94 5.62 -2.02
C GLU A 67 5.28 6.28 -3.23
N ALA A 68 5.44 5.71 -4.44
CA ALA A 68 4.76 6.20 -5.63
C ALA A 68 3.23 6.11 -5.49
N GLY A 69 2.72 5.04 -4.88
CA GLY A 69 1.29 4.87 -4.58
C GLY A 69 0.77 5.96 -3.65
N VAL A 70 1.44 6.20 -2.51
CA VAL A 70 1.00 7.22 -1.55
C VAL A 70 1.09 8.64 -2.12
N LEU A 71 2.11 8.94 -2.93
CA LEU A 71 2.26 10.24 -3.60
C LEU A 71 1.14 10.47 -4.62
N LEU A 72 0.78 9.45 -5.39
CA LEU A 72 -0.33 9.54 -6.35
C LEU A 72 -1.67 9.75 -5.63
N ALA A 73 -1.90 9.05 -4.52
CA ALA A 73 -3.11 9.23 -3.71
C ALA A 73 -3.21 10.66 -3.18
N GLN A 74 -2.13 11.23 -2.65
CA GLN A 74 -2.09 12.64 -2.22
C GLN A 74 -2.44 13.60 -3.37
N ALA A 75 -1.86 13.38 -4.54
CA ALA A 75 -2.12 14.23 -5.69
C ALA A 75 -3.60 14.19 -6.11
N ASP A 76 -4.22 13.00 -6.14
CA ASP A 76 -5.61 12.83 -6.52
C ASP A 76 -6.59 13.40 -5.49
N ILE A 77 -6.33 13.18 -4.20
CA ILE A 77 -7.15 13.72 -3.11
C ILE A 77 -7.13 15.25 -3.13
N ASN A 78 -5.95 15.85 -3.24
CA ASN A 78 -5.82 17.31 -3.25
C ASN A 78 -6.37 17.92 -4.55
N ALA A 79 -6.23 17.25 -5.69
CA ALA A 79 -6.80 17.69 -6.97
C ALA A 79 -8.34 17.65 -6.98
N ALA A 80 -8.95 16.71 -6.27
CA ALA A 80 -10.40 16.60 -6.15
C ALA A 80 -11.02 17.80 -5.41
N ALA A 81 -10.27 18.44 -4.51
CA ALA A 81 -10.74 19.58 -3.70
C ALA A 81 -12.10 19.33 -3.02
N ALA A 82 -12.32 18.10 -2.55
CA ALA A 82 -13.62 17.59 -2.11
C ALA A 82 -13.77 17.52 -0.57
N GLY A 83 -13.06 18.36 0.16
CA GLY A 83 -13.19 18.50 1.62
C GLY A 83 -12.01 17.96 2.42
N ILE A 84 -10.96 17.46 1.77
CA ILE A 84 -9.70 17.06 2.41
C ILE A 84 -8.54 17.86 1.80
N ASP A 85 -7.66 18.38 2.65
CA ASP A 85 -6.35 18.95 2.32
C ASP A 85 -5.29 18.05 2.96
N LEU A 86 -4.69 17.16 2.13
CA LEU A 86 -3.79 16.10 2.60
C LEU A 86 -2.34 16.54 2.56
N GLU A 87 -1.66 16.45 3.71
CA GLU A 87 -0.21 16.56 3.86
C GLU A 87 0.39 15.19 4.15
N LEU A 88 1.41 14.77 3.39
CA LEU A 88 2.23 13.58 3.67
C LEU A 88 3.53 13.98 4.36
N VAL A 89 3.90 13.20 5.39
CA VAL A 89 5.20 13.28 6.08
C VAL A 89 5.92 11.95 5.88
N LEU A 90 6.86 11.92 4.93
CA LEU A 90 7.56 10.69 4.56
C LEU A 90 8.58 10.28 5.63
N GLY A 91 8.71 8.98 5.87
CA GLY A 91 9.63 8.37 6.82
C GLY A 91 10.05 6.97 6.42
N ASP A 92 11.20 6.53 6.91
CA ASP A 92 11.81 5.23 6.65
C ASP A 92 11.48 4.23 7.75
N SER A 93 10.88 3.09 7.40
CA SER A 93 10.69 2.00 8.37
C SER A 93 11.99 1.24 8.64
N GLY A 94 12.90 1.21 7.68
CA GLY A 94 14.05 0.32 7.74
C GLY A 94 13.64 -1.14 7.88
N ASP A 95 14.47 -1.88 8.58
CA ASP A 95 14.24 -3.27 8.98
C ASP A 95 14.56 -3.52 10.46
N THR A 96 14.49 -4.78 10.92
CA THR A 96 14.78 -5.14 12.32
C THR A 96 16.27 -5.11 12.66
N ASP A 97 17.18 -4.98 11.68
CA ASP A 97 18.61 -4.84 11.88
C ASP A 97 19.03 -3.37 11.95
N ASN A 98 18.66 -2.54 10.93
CA ASN A 98 19.01 -1.12 10.90
C ASN A 98 18.12 -0.23 11.78
N LYS A 99 16.88 -0.66 12.06
CA LYS A 99 15.94 -0.06 13.01
C LYS A 99 15.64 1.43 12.78
N ALA A 100 15.53 1.86 11.53
CA ALA A 100 15.21 3.25 11.22
C ALA A 100 13.90 3.70 11.89
N TYR A 101 12.92 2.79 12.05
CA TYR A 101 11.65 3.03 12.73
C TYR A 101 11.81 3.57 14.17
N GLU A 102 12.86 3.21 14.91
CA GLU A 102 13.07 3.69 16.29
C GLU A 102 13.22 5.23 16.35
N THR A 103 13.67 5.85 15.27
CA THR A 103 13.80 7.31 15.14
C THR A 103 12.61 7.92 14.43
N GLU A 104 12.14 7.27 13.35
CA GLU A 104 11.12 7.81 12.47
C GLU A 104 9.72 7.81 13.11
N ILE A 105 9.32 6.75 13.80
CA ILE A 105 8.00 6.70 14.44
C ILE A 105 7.82 7.82 15.47
N PRO A 106 8.75 8.06 16.44
CA PRO A 106 8.64 9.22 17.33
C PRO A 106 8.62 10.55 16.58
N ARG A 107 9.35 10.71 15.48
CA ARG A 107 9.34 11.93 14.67
C ARG A 107 7.95 12.15 14.05
N LEU A 108 7.38 11.14 13.40
CA LEU A 108 6.04 11.21 12.79
C LEU A 108 4.96 11.55 13.82
N LEU A 109 4.98 10.89 14.97
CA LEU A 109 4.03 11.17 16.05
C LEU A 109 4.18 12.61 16.57
N ASN A 110 5.41 13.14 16.67
CA ASN A 110 5.66 14.54 17.08
C ASN A 110 5.23 15.57 16.02
N GLU A 111 5.17 15.18 14.74
CA GLU A 111 4.60 16.01 13.66
C GLU A 111 3.07 16.10 13.74
N GLY A 112 2.43 15.29 14.60
CA GLY A 112 0.99 15.30 14.81
C GLY A 112 0.22 14.65 13.66
N VAL A 113 0.70 13.52 13.16
CA VAL A 113 0.00 12.75 12.13
C VAL A 113 -1.24 12.07 12.70
N SER A 114 -2.32 12.00 11.93
CA SER A 114 -3.55 11.29 12.27
C SER A 114 -3.48 9.79 11.95
N ALA A 115 -2.57 9.40 11.07
CA ALA A 115 -2.33 8.01 10.71
C ALA A 115 -0.89 7.80 10.25
N ILE A 116 -0.39 6.55 10.35
CA ILE A 116 0.88 6.12 9.78
C ILE A 116 0.60 4.99 8.78
N VAL A 117 1.02 5.18 7.52
CA VAL A 117 1.02 4.15 6.47
C VAL A 117 2.32 3.37 6.54
N GLY A 118 2.24 2.07 6.81
CA GLY A 118 3.39 1.18 6.98
C GLY A 118 3.36 0.39 8.30
N ALA A 119 4.42 -0.38 8.55
CA ALA A 119 5.54 -0.69 7.67
C ALA A 119 5.17 -1.76 6.63
N ALA A 120 6.06 -2.03 5.66
CA ALA A 120 5.90 -3.17 4.76
C ALA A 120 6.17 -4.50 5.50
N SER A 121 7.28 -4.61 6.22
CA SER A 121 7.61 -5.81 6.99
C SER A 121 6.68 -6.01 8.18
N SER A 122 6.09 -7.21 8.29
CA SER A 122 5.29 -7.61 9.45
C SER A 122 6.10 -7.60 10.74
N GLY A 123 7.35 -8.08 10.68
CA GLY A 123 8.25 -8.06 11.83
C GLY A 123 8.59 -6.65 12.32
N VAL A 124 8.72 -5.69 11.40
CA VAL A 124 8.98 -4.27 11.73
C VAL A 124 7.73 -3.61 12.31
N SER A 125 6.56 -3.80 11.69
CA SER A 125 5.30 -3.23 12.21
C SER A 125 5.04 -3.64 13.65
N LEU A 126 5.30 -4.89 14.02
CA LEU A 126 5.15 -5.39 15.39
C LEU A 126 6.13 -4.74 16.40
N GLN A 127 7.21 -4.08 15.95
CA GLN A 127 8.12 -3.38 16.86
C GLN A 127 7.54 -2.06 17.39
N PHE A 128 6.63 -1.44 16.63
CA PHE A 128 6.12 -0.12 16.98
C PHE A 128 4.58 -0.01 17.02
N ILE A 129 3.84 -1.09 16.72
CA ILE A 129 2.37 -1.06 16.67
C ILE A 129 1.76 -0.55 17.98
N ASP A 130 2.22 -1.03 19.15
CA ASP A 130 1.72 -0.58 20.45
C ASP A 130 2.01 0.91 20.70
N GLN A 131 3.18 1.41 20.27
CA GLN A 131 3.54 2.82 20.39
C GLN A 131 2.61 3.71 19.57
N VAL A 132 2.20 3.25 18.37
CA VAL A 132 1.33 4.01 17.47
C VAL A 132 -0.13 3.88 17.92
N THR A 133 -0.64 2.67 18.07
CA THR A 133 -2.06 2.42 18.29
C THR A 133 -2.46 2.66 19.75
N LYS A 134 -1.81 2.00 20.70
CA LYS A 134 -2.19 2.04 22.12
C LYS A 134 -1.66 3.27 22.87
N GLU A 135 -0.38 3.61 22.66
CA GLU A 135 0.25 4.70 23.43
C GLU A 135 -0.09 6.07 22.86
N ALA A 136 -0.05 6.22 21.51
CA ALA A 136 -0.34 7.49 20.85
C ALA A 136 -1.81 7.63 20.41
N GLY A 137 -2.57 6.54 20.30
CA GLY A 137 -3.95 6.53 19.82
C GLY A 137 -4.06 6.95 18.35
N VAL A 138 -3.07 6.59 17.52
CA VAL A 138 -2.97 6.95 16.10
C VAL A 138 -3.24 5.71 15.25
N ILE A 139 -3.92 5.87 14.12
CA ILE A 139 -4.15 4.77 13.17
C ILE A 139 -2.81 4.31 12.58
N GLN A 140 -2.59 3.00 12.53
CA GLN A 140 -1.58 2.37 11.69
C GLN A 140 -2.28 1.57 10.59
N ILE A 141 -1.93 1.82 9.31
CA ILE A 141 -2.42 1.03 8.19
C ILE A 141 -1.25 0.55 7.34
N SER A 142 -1.13 -0.75 7.12
CA SER A 142 -0.06 -1.30 6.30
C SER A 142 -0.54 -1.70 4.91
N PRO A 143 0.16 -1.30 3.86
CA PRO A 143 -0.12 -1.77 2.50
C PRO A 143 0.40 -3.19 2.22
N ALA A 144 1.32 -3.72 3.06
CA ALA A 144 2.08 -4.92 2.74
C ALA A 144 2.26 -5.92 3.90
N ASN A 145 1.71 -5.65 5.09
CA ASN A 145 1.74 -6.64 6.16
C ASN A 145 0.78 -7.80 5.89
N THR A 146 1.33 -9.00 5.78
CA THR A 146 0.58 -10.22 5.45
C THR A 146 0.46 -11.20 6.60
N SER A 147 1.27 -11.06 7.66
CA SER A 147 1.25 -12.00 8.80
C SER A 147 -0.16 -12.18 9.40
N PRO A 148 -0.60 -13.42 9.64
CA PRO A 148 -1.86 -13.70 10.33
C PRO A 148 -1.92 -13.17 11.77
N THR A 149 -0.77 -12.84 12.36
CA THR A 149 -0.67 -12.31 13.73
C THR A 149 -1.50 -11.04 13.94
N PHE A 150 -1.64 -10.22 12.88
CA PHE A 150 -2.38 -8.95 12.98
C PHE A 150 -3.89 -9.13 13.15
N THR A 151 -4.47 -10.21 12.62
CA THR A 151 -5.92 -10.46 12.68
C THR A 151 -6.45 -10.49 14.12
N ASP A 152 -5.69 -11.08 15.05
CA ASP A 152 -6.07 -11.21 16.45
C ASP A 152 -5.21 -10.30 17.38
N TYR A 153 -4.49 -9.34 16.82
CA TYR A 153 -3.64 -8.44 17.61
C TYR A 153 -4.52 -7.47 18.42
N ASP A 154 -4.16 -7.24 19.67
CA ASP A 154 -4.83 -6.27 20.54
C ASP A 154 -4.26 -4.86 20.25
N ASP A 155 -4.86 -4.12 19.33
CA ASP A 155 -4.40 -2.81 18.80
C ASP A 155 -5.35 -1.65 19.09
N ASP A 156 -6.31 -1.85 20.00
CA ASP A 156 -7.40 -0.91 20.31
C ASP A 156 -8.29 -0.55 19.10
N GLY A 157 -8.30 -1.38 18.04
CA GLY A 157 -9.07 -1.17 16.80
C GLY A 157 -8.48 -0.07 15.92
N LEU A 158 -7.18 0.20 16.04
CA LEU A 158 -6.47 1.25 15.30
C LEU A 158 -5.46 0.70 14.27
N TYR A 159 -5.36 -0.62 14.12
CA TYR A 159 -4.57 -1.24 13.06
C TYR A 159 -5.45 -1.70 11.91
N PHE A 160 -4.99 -1.44 10.69
CA PHE A 160 -5.62 -1.85 9.43
C PHE A 160 -4.56 -2.31 8.43
N ARG A 161 -4.98 -3.05 7.39
CA ARG A 161 -4.14 -3.36 6.24
C ARG A 161 -4.94 -3.46 4.95
N THR A 162 -4.31 -3.13 3.84
CA THR A 162 -4.87 -3.30 2.49
C THR A 162 -4.35 -4.55 1.80
N ALA A 163 -3.22 -5.10 2.25
CA ALA A 163 -2.72 -6.40 1.80
C ALA A 163 -3.51 -7.56 2.45
N PRO A 164 -3.80 -8.66 1.71
CA PRO A 164 -4.41 -9.85 2.27
C PRO A 164 -3.50 -10.58 3.27
N SER A 165 -4.13 -11.37 4.13
CA SER A 165 -3.41 -12.23 5.08
C SER A 165 -2.70 -13.41 4.39
N ASP A 166 -1.56 -13.85 4.95
CA ASP A 166 -0.84 -15.07 4.59
C ASP A 166 -1.69 -16.36 4.72
N VAL A 167 -2.86 -16.29 5.35
CA VAL A 167 -3.83 -17.37 5.28
C VAL A 167 -4.23 -17.63 3.83
N LEU A 168 -4.51 -16.58 3.05
CA LEU A 168 -4.85 -16.69 1.63
C LEU A 168 -3.61 -16.97 0.77
N GLN A 169 -2.50 -16.26 1.01
CA GLN A 169 -1.28 -16.48 0.22
C GLN A 169 -0.73 -17.90 0.43
N GLY A 170 -0.72 -18.41 1.66
CA GLY A 170 -0.32 -19.76 1.97
C GLY A 170 -1.22 -20.80 1.33
N GLU A 171 -2.53 -20.57 1.28
CA GLU A 171 -3.46 -21.44 0.55
C GLU A 171 -3.14 -21.49 -0.95
N VAL A 172 -2.93 -20.33 -1.58
CA VAL A 172 -2.59 -20.26 -3.01
C VAL A 172 -1.25 -20.91 -3.28
N LEU A 173 -0.23 -20.65 -2.48
CA LEU A 173 1.12 -21.23 -2.63
C LEU A 173 1.11 -22.75 -2.44
N GLY A 174 0.46 -23.24 -1.40
CA GLY A 174 0.36 -24.69 -1.15
C GLY A 174 -0.39 -25.43 -2.26
N ASN A 175 -1.46 -24.84 -2.77
CA ASN A 175 -2.19 -25.39 -3.92
C ASN A 175 -1.38 -25.32 -5.22
N LEU A 176 -0.59 -24.26 -5.44
CA LEU A 176 0.31 -24.13 -6.59
C LEU A 176 1.37 -25.23 -6.58
N LEU A 177 2.03 -25.48 -5.44
CA LEU A 177 3.01 -26.56 -5.27
C LEU A 177 2.41 -27.94 -5.61
N ALA A 178 1.19 -28.21 -5.13
CA ALA A 178 0.49 -29.45 -5.42
C ALA A 178 0.07 -29.57 -6.90
N ALA A 179 -0.41 -28.49 -7.53
CA ALA A 179 -0.80 -28.44 -8.92
C ALA A 179 0.39 -28.66 -9.87
N ASP A 180 1.59 -28.21 -9.50
CA ASP A 180 2.83 -28.44 -10.21
C ASP A 180 3.35 -29.88 -10.06
N GLY A 181 2.71 -30.69 -9.20
CA GLY A 181 2.96 -32.11 -9.07
C GLY A 181 4.04 -32.49 -8.08
N HIS A 182 4.45 -31.58 -7.19
CA HIS A 182 5.41 -31.87 -6.13
C HIS A 182 4.79 -32.75 -5.05
N ALA A 183 5.52 -33.75 -4.59
CA ALA A 183 5.12 -34.61 -3.49
C ALA A 183 5.77 -34.19 -2.17
N THR A 184 7.00 -33.66 -2.24
CA THR A 184 7.79 -33.21 -1.09
C THR A 184 8.32 -31.80 -1.29
N VAL A 185 8.22 -30.97 -0.25
CA VAL A 185 8.69 -29.58 -0.26
C VAL A 185 9.53 -29.30 0.99
N ALA A 186 10.64 -28.57 0.81
CA ALA A 186 11.35 -27.94 1.91
C ALA A 186 11.15 -26.40 1.85
N MET A 187 11.29 -25.72 2.97
CA MET A 187 11.16 -24.26 3.05
C MET A 187 12.31 -23.69 3.86
N ILE A 188 13.08 -22.73 3.32
CA ILE A 188 13.96 -21.90 4.14
C ILE A 188 13.20 -20.66 4.59
N VAL A 189 13.22 -20.38 5.90
CA VAL A 189 12.24 -19.49 6.52
C VAL A 189 12.92 -18.39 7.32
N ILE A 190 12.67 -17.12 6.98
CA ILE A 190 13.05 -16.00 7.82
C ILE A 190 12.30 -16.09 9.17
N ASN A 191 13.03 -15.97 10.27
CA ASN A 191 12.50 -16.11 11.62
C ASN A 191 11.85 -14.80 12.11
N ASP A 192 10.73 -14.46 11.50
CA ASP A 192 9.87 -13.34 11.90
C ASP A 192 8.38 -13.71 11.79
N ALA A 193 7.50 -12.75 12.06
CA ALA A 193 6.04 -12.97 12.02
C ALA A 193 5.52 -13.26 10.60
N TYR A 194 6.15 -12.70 9.54
CA TYR A 194 5.83 -12.98 8.17
C TYR A 194 6.23 -14.41 7.78
N GLY A 195 7.52 -14.72 7.85
CA GLY A 195 8.04 -16.00 7.38
C GLY A 195 7.42 -17.20 8.10
N THR A 196 7.23 -17.10 9.42
CA THR A 196 6.61 -18.17 10.20
C THR A 196 5.11 -18.33 9.89
N GLY A 197 4.40 -17.21 9.73
CA GLY A 197 2.97 -17.22 9.40
C GLY A 197 2.68 -17.82 8.03
N LEU A 198 3.42 -17.40 7.01
CA LEU A 198 3.27 -17.91 5.65
C LEU A 198 3.68 -19.38 5.54
N ARG A 199 4.81 -19.78 6.18
CA ARG A 199 5.20 -21.20 6.26
C ARG A 199 4.07 -22.08 6.79
N ASP A 200 3.47 -21.69 7.90
CA ASP A 200 2.45 -22.52 8.58
C ASP A 200 1.21 -22.69 7.69
N ASN A 201 0.74 -21.62 7.04
CA ASN A 201 -0.43 -21.68 6.15
C ASN A 201 -0.13 -22.39 4.82
N ALA A 202 1.05 -22.20 4.23
CA ALA A 202 1.47 -22.93 3.03
C ALA A 202 1.63 -24.43 3.32
N THR A 203 2.18 -24.79 4.50
CA THR A 203 2.28 -26.19 4.95
C THR A 203 0.89 -26.80 5.08
N LEU A 204 -0.04 -26.13 5.75
CA LEU A 204 -1.42 -26.59 5.92
C LEU A 204 -2.10 -26.87 4.58
N ALA A 205 -1.99 -25.95 3.64
CA ALA A 205 -2.62 -26.09 2.31
C ALA A 205 -1.97 -27.18 1.47
N PHE A 206 -0.63 -27.25 1.45
CA PHE A 206 0.08 -28.28 0.69
C PHE A 206 -0.16 -29.70 1.22
N GLU A 207 -0.16 -29.90 2.54
CA GLU A 207 -0.46 -31.17 3.17
C GLU A 207 -1.94 -31.57 3.00
N ALA A 208 -2.87 -30.61 3.03
CA ALA A 208 -4.28 -30.86 2.71
C ALA A 208 -4.48 -31.31 1.27
N ALA A 209 -3.63 -30.86 0.34
CA ALA A 209 -3.60 -31.30 -1.04
C ALA A 209 -2.88 -32.67 -1.27
N GLY A 210 -2.31 -33.25 -0.21
CA GLY A 210 -1.67 -34.58 -0.24
C GLY A 210 -0.15 -34.56 -0.36
N GLY A 211 0.48 -33.38 -0.32
CA GLY A 211 1.93 -33.22 -0.26
C GLY A 211 2.50 -33.45 1.15
N SER A 212 3.80 -33.30 1.30
CA SER A 212 4.51 -33.39 2.59
C SER A 212 5.61 -32.32 2.66
N VAL A 213 5.60 -31.52 3.72
CA VAL A 213 6.71 -30.60 4.03
C VAL A 213 7.75 -31.36 4.84
N VAL A 214 8.95 -31.54 4.26
CA VAL A 214 9.98 -32.44 4.79
C VAL A 214 11.04 -31.72 5.64
N SER A 215 11.24 -30.42 5.43
CA SER A 215 12.21 -29.62 6.20
C SER A 215 11.84 -28.14 6.18
N THR A 216 12.00 -27.44 7.32
CA THR A 216 11.69 -26.00 7.44
C THR A 216 12.73 -25.26 8.28
N PRO A 217 14.04 -25.32 7.93
CA PRO A 217 15.06 -24.59 8.68
C PRO A 217 14.81 -23.08 8.64
N SER A 218 15.03 -22.44 9.78
CA SER A 218 14.90 -20.99 9.90
C SER A 218 16.26 -20.30 10.01
N TYR A 219 16.26 -19.00 9.68
CA TYR A 219 17.39 -18.09 9.85
C TYR A 219 16.90 -16.75 10.39
N ASN A 220 17.78 -15.93 10.94
CA ASN A 220 17.42 -14.62 11.47
C ASN A 220 17.78 -13.52 10.46
N VAL A 221 17.04 -12.40 10.51
CA VAL A 221 17.39 -11.17 9.76
C VAL A 221 18.84 -10.80 10.04
N GLY A 222 19.60 -10.48 8.99
CA GLY A 222 21.02 -10.16 9.06
C GLY A 222 21.96 -11.36 9.00
N ASP A 223 21.46 -12.60 8.98
CA ASP A 223 22.30 -13.78 8.71
C ASP A 223 22.86 -13.71 7.27
N THR A 224 24.13 -14.06 7.12
CA THR A 224 24.83 -14.02 5.82
C THR A 224 25.35 -15.38 5.34
N ASN A 225 25.14 -16.45 6.11
CA ASN A 225 25.56 -17.80 5.79
C ASN A 225 24.45 -18.80 6.04
N PHE A 226 23.97 -19.41 4.97
CA PHE A 226 22.83 -20.33 4.96
C PHE A 226 23.22 -21.79 4.68
N THR A 227 24.53 -22.11 4.75
CA THR A 227 25.05 -23.46 4.42
C THR A 227 24.39 -24.56 5.25
N SER A 228 24.11 -24.29 6.53
CA SER A 228 23.48 -25.27 7.42
C SER A 228 22.04 -25.57 6.99
N GLN A 229 21.26 -24.52 6.73
CA GLN A 229 19.87 -24.62 6.30
C GLN A 229 19.76 -25.30 4.94
N ILE A 230 20.61 -24.93 3.98
CA ILE A 230 20.65 -25.53 2.65
C ILE A 230 20.98 -27.03 2.73
N ASN A 231 22.01 -27.41 3.50
CA ASN A 231 22.37 -28.81 3.67
C ASN A 231 21.26 -29.62 4.36
N GLU A 232 20.56 -29.05 5.33
CA GLU A 232 19.42 -29.68 6.01
C GLU A 232 18.29 -29.96 5.01
N MET A 233 17.89 -28.98 4.20
CA MET A 233 16.85 -29.16 3.18
C MET A 233 17.22 -30.19 2.12
N LEU A 234 18.43 -30.10 1.56
CA LEU A 234 18.90 -30.99 0.50
C LEU A 234 19.10 -32.45 0.96
N ALA A 235 19.31 -32.67 2.26
CA ALA A 235 19.43 -34.02 2.82
C ALA A 235 18.12 -34.79 2.76
N GLU A 236 16.96 -34.10 2.67
CA GLU A 236 15.63 -34.69 2.56
C GLU A 236 15.21 -34.94 1.10
N ASP A 237 16.04 -34.57 0.10
CA ASP A 237 15.80 -34.72 -1.35
C ASP A 237 14.41 -34.20 -1.78
N PRO A 238 14.06 -32.93 -1.50
CA PRO A 238 12.73 -32.37 -1.78
C PRO A 238 12.54 -32.14 -3.30
N ASP A 239 11.29 -32.29 -3.78
CA ASP A 239 10.92 -31.98 -5.17
C ASP A 239 10.95 -30.45 -5.43
N ALA A 240 10.63 -29.64 -4.42
CA ALA A 240 10.66 -28.18 -4.51
C ALA A 240 11.16 -27.54 -3.22
N ILE A 241 11.70 -26.32 -3.35
CA ILE A 241 12.11 -25.48 -2.22
C ILE A 241 11.40 -24.12 -2.31
N VAL A 242 10.71 -23.74 -1.22
CA VAL A 242 10.17 -22.39 -1.05
C VAL A 242 11.19 -21.55 -0.31
N VAL A 243 11.48 -20.36 -0.84
CA VAL A 243 12.39 -19.39 -0.23
C VAL A 243 11.55 -18.28 0.40
N LEU A 244 11.30 -18.39 1.73
CA LEU A 244 10.63 -17.37 2.53
C LEU A 244 11.70 -16.44 3.10
N ALA A 245 12.06 -15.41 2.32
CA ALA A 245 13.19 -14.53 2.57
C ALA A 245 12.91 -13.11 2.04
N PHE A 246 13.81 -12.21 2.34
CA PHE A 246 13.89 -10.87 1.76
C PHE A 246 15.13 -10.77 0.85
N ASP A 247 15.98 -9.74 1.02
CA ASP A 247 17.19 -9.54 0.21
C ASP A 247 18.21 -10.69 0.37
N GLU A 248 18.13 -11.48 1.44
CA GLU A 248 18.94 -12.69 1.65
C GLU A 248 18.77 -13.72 0.51
N THR A 249 17.70 -13.63 -0.26
CA THR A 249 17.46 -14.40 -1.48
C THR A 249 18.64 -14.33 -2.45
N LYS A 250 19.31 -13.18 -2.54
CA LYS A 250 20.49 -12.96 -3.40
C LYS A 250 21.68 -13.84 -2.99
N THR A 251 21.70 -14.34 -1.76
CA THR A 251 22.73 -15.28 -1.25
C THR A 251 22.20 -16.71 -1.23
N ILE A 252 20.95 -16.90 -0.82
CA ILE A 252 20.35 -18.23 -0.65
C ILE A 252 20.20 -18.95 -2.00
N VAL A 253 19.61 -18.27 -2.99
CA VAL A 253 19.26 -18.90 -4.28
C VAL A 253 20.50 -19.33 -5.07
N PRO A 254 21.54 -18.51 -5.29
CA PRO A 254 22.75 -18.99 -5.93
C PRO A 254 23.39 -20.17 -5.20
N ALA A 255 23.39 -20.17 -3.87
CA ALA A 255 23.97 -21.27 -3.09
C ALA A 255 23.17 -22.58 -3.22
N LEU A 256 21.83 -22.53 -3.37
CA LEU A 256 20.99 -23.69 -3.66
C LEU A 256 21.31 -24.28 -5.04
N ILE A 257 21.44 -23.42 -6.04
CA ILE A 257 21.75 -23.83 -7.43
C ILE A 257 23.16 -24.40 -7.52
N ASP A 258 24.14 -23.76 -6.88
CA ASP A 258 25.54 -24.25 -6.79
C ASP A 258 25.62 -25.61 -6.08
N ALA A 259 24.74 -25.88 -5.13
CA ALA A 259 24.61 -27.18 -4.49
C ALA A 259 23.87 -28.24 -5.36
N GLY A 260 23.40 -27.86 -6.55
CA GLY A 260 22.82 -28.74 -7.55
C GLY A 260 21.30 -28.81 -7.55
N PHE A 261 20.60 -27.92 -6.82
CA PHE A 261 19.14 -27.86 -6.84
C PHE A 261 18.65 -27.23 -8.16
N SER A 262 17.53 -27.74 -8.71
CA SER A 262 16.97 -27.24 -9.97
C SER A 262 16.23 -25.92 -9.77
N ASN A 263 16.50 -24.93 -10.62
CA ASN A 263 15.75 -23.67 -10.61
C ASN A 263 14.23 -23.84 -10.80
N SER A 264 13.80 -24.80 -11.63
CA SER A 264 12.38 -25.06 -11.86
C SER A 264 11.62 -25.57 -10.62
N GLY A 265 12.33 -25.99 -9.58
CA GLY A 265 11.78 -26.39 -8.29
C GLY A 265 11.83 -25.28 -7.22
N LEU A 266 12.25 -24.05 -7.58
CA LEU A 266 12.31 -22.92 -6.65
C LEU A 266 10.99 -22.12 -6.68
N TYR A 267 10.52 -21.77 -5.49
CA TYR A 267 9.34 -20.93 -5.29
C TYR A 267 9.66 -19.72 -4.42
N PHE A 268 9.16 -18.58 -4.85
CA PHE A 268 9.34 -17.28 -4.22
C PHE A 268 8.02 -16.79 -3.63
N THR A 269 8.10 -15.81 -2.77
CA THR A 269 6.94 -15.15 -2.16
C THR A 269 7.08 -13.64 -2.26
N ASP A 270 6.10 -12.89 -1.86
CA ASP A 270 6.09 -11.43 -1.96
C ASP A 270 7.35 -10.75 -1.39
N GLY A 271 7.89 -11.27 -0.28
CA GLY A 271 9.10 -10.72 0.34
C GLY A 271 10.35 -10.81 -0.53
N ASN A 272 10.31 -11.58 -1.63
CA ASN A 272 11.43 -11.76 -2.53
C ASN A 272 11.04 -11.92 -4.01
N LEU A 273 9.82 -11.56 -4.39
CA LEU A 273 9.39 -11.56 -5.79
C LEU A 273 9.82 -10.25 -6.48
N ALA A 274 11.11 -10.11 -6.74
CA ALA A 274 11.74 -8.90 -7.26
C ALA A 274 12.37 -9.11 -8.66
N ASP A 275 12.77 -8.02 -9.33
CA ASP A 275 13.59 -8.06 -10.54
C ASP A 275 15.05 -8.36 -10.15
N TYR A 276 15.54 -9.54 -10.50
CA TYR A 276 16.91 -9.99 -10.25
C TYR A 276 17.82 -9.91 -11.48
N SER A 277 17.42 -9.16 -12.51
CA SER A 277 18.20 -9.04 -13.76
C SER A 277 19.58 -8.39 -13.56
N ALA A 278 19.75 -7.59 -12.50
CA ALA A 278 21.02 -6.98 -12.13
C ALA A 278 21.84 -7.81 -11.12
N ASP A 279 21.19 -8.75 -10.41
CA ASP A 279 21.80 -9.50 -9.30
C ASP A 279 22.24 -10.90 -9.74
N PHE A 280 21.53 -11.54 -10.66
CA PHE A 280 21.75 -12.92 -11.08
C PHE A 280 22.19 -13.02 -12.55
N GLU A 281 22.97 -14.05 -12.86
CA GLU A 281 23.25 -14.41 -14.26
C GLU A 281 21.94 -14.75 -15.00
N ALA A 282 21.82 -14.32 -16.26
CA ALA A 282 20.61 -14.56 -17.05
C ALA A 282 20.21 -16.04 -17.06
N GLY A 283 18.94 -16.30 -16.78
CA GLY A 283 18.38 -17.65 -16.72
C GLY A 283 18.62 -18.42 -15.44
N LEU A 284 19.28 -17.81 -14.42
CA LEU A 284 19.58 -18.52 -13.17
C LEU A 284 18.31 -19.05 -12.49
N ILE A 285 17.22 -18.27 -12.52
CA ILE A 285 15.94 -18.63 -11.91
C ILE A 285 14.81 -18.72 -12.94
N GLU A 286 15.15 -18.85 -14.25
CA GLU A 286 14.15 -19.02 -15.30
C GLU A 286 13.24 -20.21 -15.00
N GLY A 287 11.92 -19.98 -15.04
CA GLY A 287 10.90 -20.99 -14.79
C GLY A 287 10.54 -21.17 -13.32
N SER A 288 11.30 -20.61 -12.37
CA SER A 288 10.87 -20.53 -10.96
C SER A 288 9.57 -19.74 -10.84
N LYS A 289 8.74 -20.09 -9.86
CA LYS A 289 7.45 -19.43 -9.66
C LYS A 289 7.40 -18.67 -8.34
N GLY A 290 6.38 -17.85 -8.16
CA GLY A 290 6.15 -17.16 -6.89
C GLY A 290 4.75 -16.60 -6.77
N THR A 291 4.41 -16.15 -5.56
CA THR A 291 3.11 -15.54 -5.24
C THR A 291 3.31 -14.12 -4.70
N LEU A 292 2.40 -13.22 -5.05
CA LEU A 292 2.36 -11.84 -4.57
C LEU A 292 0.92 -11.46 -4.25
N PRO A 293 0.63 -10.96 -3.04
CA PRO A 293 -0.64 -10.34 -2.71
C PRO A 293 -1.01 -9.17 -3.63
N GLY A 294 -2.31 -8.98 -3.83
CA GLY A 294 -2.84 -7.92 -4.68
C GLY A 294 -3.13 -8.36 -6.12
N PRO A 295 -3.58 -7.42 -6.97
CA PRO A 295 -3.90 -7.70 -8.36
C PRO A 295 -2.62 -8.03 -9.15
N PRO A 296 -2.69 -8.98 -10.11
CA PRO A 296 -1.57 -9.22 -11.00
C PRO A 296 -1.09 -7.94 -11.70
N SER A 297 0.23 -7.75 -11.78
CA SER A 297 0.82 -6.48 -12.24
C SER A 297 0.33 -6.04 -13.63
N ASP A 298 0.01 -6.97 -14.53
CA ASP A 298 -0.49 -6.69 -15.88
C ASP A 298 -1.96 -6.21 -15.88
N THR A 299 -2.70 -6.40 -14.78
CA THR A 299 -4.06 -5.89 -14.61
C THR A 299 -4.11 -4.47 -14.09
N ILE A 300 -3.04 -3.97 -13.47
CA ILE A 300 -2.93 -2.57 -13.02
C ILE A 300 -2.98 -1.65 -14.25
N SER A 301 -3.87 -0.66 -14.22
CA SER A 301 -4.13 0.21 -15.36
C SER A 301 -2.88 0.97 -15.82
N ALA A 302 -2.73 1.16 -17.14
CA ALA A 302 -1.63 1.93 -17.71
C ALA A 302 -1.62 3.38 -17.21
N ASP A 303 -2.79 3.98 -17.00
CA ASP A 303 -2.94 5.34 -16.45
C ASP A 303 -2.35 5.45 -15.04
N PHE A 304 -2.68 4.48 -14.15
CA PHE A 304 -2.09 4.43 -12.81
C PHE A 304 -0.57 4.38 -12.87
N LYS A 305 -0.03 3.44 -13.67
CA LYS A 305 1.42 3.26 -13.81
C LYS A 305 2.12 4.50 -14.35
N GLU A 306 1.58 5.12 -15.39
CA GLU A 306 2.15 6.33 -15.98
C GLU A 306 2.17 7.48 -14.98
N ARG A 307 1.06 7.71 -14.28
CA ARG A 307 0.91 8.81 -13.32
C ARG A 307 1.76 8.62 -12.06
N ALA A 308 1.76 7.41 -11.50
CA ALA A 308 2.58 7.08 -10.33
C ALA A 308 4.07 7.21 -10.66
N ASN A 309 4.52 6.66 -11.80
CA ASN A 309 5.91 6.77 -12.23
C ASN A 309 6.32 8.23 -12.52
N ALA A 310 5.43 9.03 -13.13
CA ALA A 310 5.70 10.44 -13.39
C ALA A 310 5.87 11.25 -12.10
N LEU A 311 5.03 11.02 -11.09
CA LEU A 311 5.16 11.65 -9.77
C LEU A 311 6.41 11.19 -9.03
N TRP A 312 6.69 9.90 -9.04
CA TRP A 312 7.87 9.32 -8.41
C TRP A 312 9.17 9.90 -8.99
N THR A 313 9.29 9.93 -10.32
CA THR A 313 10.47 10.50 -11.00
C THR A 313 10.60 12.01 -10.82
N ALA A 314 9.47 12.74 -10.77
CA ALA A 314 9.48 14.17 -10.47
C ALA A 314 9.97 14.49 -9.05
N ASN A 315 9.84 13.55 -8.11
CA ASN A 315 10.37 13.63 -6.75
C ASN A 315 11.80 13.09 -6.62
N GLY A 316 12.44 12.71 -7.73
CA GLY A 316 13.86 12.32 -7.78
C GLY A 316 14.08 10.79 -7.72
N GLY A 317 13.04 9.99 -7.80
CA GLY A 317 13.12 8.54 -7.93
C GLY A 317 13.53 8.09 -9.33
N GLU A 318 14.00 6.87 -9.45
CA GLU A 318 14.26 6.21 -10.74
C GLU A 318 12.97 5.62 -11.32
N GLU A 319 12.96 5.28 -12.62
CA GLU A 319 11.80 4.65 -13.26
C GLU A 319 11.43 3.32 -12.55
N LEU A 320 10.14 3.16 -12.23
CA LEU A 320 9.65 1.99 -11.53
C LEU A 320 9.67 0.75 -12.43
N THR A 321 10.26 -0.32 -11.94
CA THR A 321 10.29 -1.64 -12.59
C THR A 321 9.39 -2.66 -11.89
N SER A 322 8.93 -2.36 -10.68
CA SER A 322 7.99 -3.15 -9.88
C SER A 322 6.77 -2.31 -9.51
N TRP A 323 5.64 -2.97 -9.34
CA TRP A 323 4.37 -2.40 -8.90
C TRP A 323 3.83 -3.09 -7.64
N ALA A 324 4.67 -3.88 -7.00
CA ALA A 324 4.31 -4.57 -5.76
C ALA A 324 3.82 -3.57 -4.71
N TYR A 325 2.62 -3.82 -4.18
CA TYR A 325 1.95 -3.02 -3.15
C TYR A 325 1.71 -1.53 -3.46
N SER A 326 1.94 -1.11 -4.73
CA SER A 326 1.70 0.29 -5.12
C SER A 326 0.22 0.68 -5.08
N THR A 327 -0.65 -0.24 -5.48
CA THR A 327 -2.11 -0.04 -5.46
C THR A 327 -2.66 -0.10 -4.04
N GLU A 328 -2.15 -1.01 -3.22
CA GLU A 328 -2.50 -1.14 -1.81
C GLU A 328 -2.08 0.11 -1.02
N SER A 329 -0.91 0.69 -1.33
CA SER A 329 -0.44 1.92 -0.71
C SER A 329 -1.29 3.13 -1.09
N TYR A 330 -1.69 3.23 -2.36
CA TYR A 330 -2.62 4.24 -2.83
C TYR A 330 -3.96 4.12 -2.10
N ASP A 331 -4.54 2.92 -2.06
CA ASP A 331 -5.84 2.68 -1.46
C ASP A 331 -5.84 2.88 0.06
N ALA A 332 -4.74 2.57 0.75
CA ALA A 332 -4.59 2.86 2.17
C ALA A 332 -4.76 4.36 2.48
N VAL A 333 -4.14 5.23 1.67
CA VAL A 333 -4.24 6.69 1.84
C VAL A 333 -5.65 7.20 1.49
N VAL A 334 -6.25 6.66 0.42
CA VAL A 334 -7.62 7.02 0.02
C VAL A 334 -8.63 6.63 1.09
N LEU A 335 -8.53 5.42 1.66
CA LEU A 335 -9.40 4.97 2.76
C LEU A 335 -9.30 5.88 3.98
N LEU A 336 -8.10 6.28 4.38
CA LEU A 336 -7.90 7.23 5.48
C LEU A 336 -8.57 8.58 5.20
N ALA A 337 -8.42 9.10 3.98
CA ALA A 337 -9.04 10.37 3.58
C ALA A 337 -10.57 10.29 3.52
N LEU A 338 -11.13 9.17 3.03
CA LEU A 338 -12.57 8.93 3.02
C LEU A 338 -13.12 8.75 4.44
N ALA A 339 -12.38 8.06 5.33
CA ALA A 339 -12.75 7.90 6.72
C ALA A 339 -12.77 9.25 7.45
N ALA A 340 -11.78 10.12 7.22
CA ALA A 340 -11.76 11.48 7.75
C ALA A 340 -12.96 12.30 7.27
N LEU A 341 -13.27 12.21 5.96
CA LEU A 341 -14.40 12.91 5.37
C LEU A 341 -15.73 12.41 5.94
N ALA A 342 -15.92 11.10 6.05
CA ALA A 342 -17.11 10.48 6.61
C ALA A 342 -17.29 10.74 8.11
N ALA A 343 -16.19 10.86 8.85
CA ALA A 343 -16.21 11.27 10.26
C ALA A 343 -16.42 12.79 10.45
N GLY A 344 -16.10 13.60 9.43
CA GLY A 344 -16.03 15.05 9.56
C GLY A 344 -14.91 15.50 10.49
N SER A 345 -13.86 14.70 10.65
CA SER A 345 -12.80 14.85 11.66
C SER A 345 -11.51 14.20 11.19
N THR A 346 -10.38 14.69 11.69
CA THR A 346 -9.06 14.08 11.52
C THR A 346 -8.55 13.39 12.80
N ASP A 347 -9.42 13.23 13.80
CA ASP A 347 -9.13 12.43 14.98
C ASP A 347 -9.06 10.94 14.61
N SER A 348 -7.99 10.26 15.03
CA SER A 348 -7.72 8.87 14.66
C SER A 348 -8.84 7.91 15.07
N ALA A 349 -9.39 8.05 16.27
CA ALA A 349 -10.46 7.14 16.74
C ALA A 349 -11.77 7.37 15.97
N GLU A 350 -12.09 8.63 15.62
CA GLU A 350 -13.26 8.97 14.82
C GLU A 350 -13.11 8.47 13.37
N MET A 351 -11.90 8.55 12.80
CA MET A 351 -11.58 7.99 11.49
C MET A 351 -11.65 6.46 11.50
N ALA A 352 -11.03 5.79 12.49
CA ALA A 352 -11.02 4.33 12.62
C ALA A 352 -12.44 3.75 12.65
N ALA A 353 -13.37 4.41 13.35
CA ALA A 353 -14.77 4.02 13.41
C ALA A 353 -15.49 4.07 12.04
N LYS A 354 -14.89 4.69 11.02
CA LYS A 354 -15.43 4.80 9.66
C LYS A 354 -14.76 3.89 8.64
N MET A 355 -13.62 3.28 8.96
CA MET A 355 -12.85 2.47 8.01
C MET A 355 -13.67 1.33 7.39
N SER A 356 -14.36 0.53 8.21
CA SER A 356 -15.22 -0.55 7.72
C SER A 356 -16.45 -0.06 6.93
N GLU A 357 -16.94 1.16 7.22
CA GLU A 357 -18.06 1.77 6.49
C GLU A 357 -17.62 2.20 5.08
N VAL A 358 -16.55 2.97 4.97
CA VAL A 358 -16.10 3.54 3.69
C VAL A 358 -15.46 2.50 2.76
N SER A 359 -14.97 1.39 3.31
CA SER A 359 -14.46 0.24 2.54
C SER A 359 -15.54 -0.75 2.09
N GLY A 360 -16.82 -0.50 2.44
CA GLY A 360 -17.95 -1.32 1.99
C GLY A 360 -18.29 -2.53 2.87
N TYR A 361 -17.50 -2.87 3.88
CA TYR A 361 -17.71 -4.07 4.71
C TYR A 361 -19.06 -4.05 5.44
N THR A 362 -19.52 -2.89 5.92
CA THR A 362 -20.81 -2.78 6.62
C THR A 362 -22.02 -2.95 5.67
N GLY A 363 -21.81 -2.90 4.37
CA GLY A 363 -22.82 -2.99 3.33
C GLY A 363 -23.71 -1.76 3.21
N GLY A 364 -24.46 -1.68 2.10
CA GLY A 364 -25.43 -0.61 1.86
C GLY A 364 -24.83 0.68 1.31
N GLY A 365 -23.51 0.75 1.11
CA GLY A 365 -22.84 1.85 0.44
C GLY A 365 -23.08 1.90 -1.07
N THR A 366 -22.79 3.03 -1.67
CA THR A 366 -22.76 3.22 -3.12
C THR A 366 -21.34 2.99 -3.62
N LYS A 367 -21.15 2.05 -4.55
CA LYS A 367 -19.86 1.74 -5.15
C LYS A 367 -19.22 2.96 -5.80
N CYS A 368 -17.95 3.17 -5.55
CA CYS A 368 -17.11 4.23 -6.12
C CYS A 368 -15.67 3.75 -6.21
N ALA A 369 -14.93 4.21 -7.22
CA ALA A 369 -13.58 3.73 -7.52
C ALA A 369 -12.50 4.81 -7.38
N THR A 370 -12.87 6.05 -7.12
CA THR A 370 -11.92 7.15 -6.92
C THR A 370 -12.29 7.95 -5.67
N PHE A 371 -11.28 8.62 -5.08
CA PHE A 371 -11.57 9.53 -3.96
C PHE A 371 -12.64 10.56 -4.31
N ALA A 372 -12.58 11.17 -5.51
CA ALA A 372 -13.51 12.19 -5.93
C ALA A 372 -14.98 11.69 -5.98
N GLU A 373 -15.20 10.50 -6.58
CA GLU A 373 -16.54 9.89 -6.65
C GLU A 373 -17.08 9.55 -5.26
N CYS A 374 -16.25 8.93 -4.41
CA CYS A 374 -16.64 8.57 -3.05
C CYS A 374 -16.92 9.81 -2.19
N ALA A 375 -16.09 10.85 -2.33
CA ALA A 375 -16.28 12.12 -1.62
C ALA A 375 -17.59 12.84 -2.05
N GLU A 376 -17.97 12.76 -3.33
CA GLU A 376 -19.27 13.29 -3.79
C GLU A 376 -20.43 12.59 -3.09
N ILE A 377 -20.36 11.26 -2.94
CA ILE A 377 -21.38 10.47 -2.23
C ILE A 377 -21.44 10.88 -0.75
N ILE A 378 -20.32 10.95 -0.07
CA ILE A 378 -20.23 11.30 1.37
C ILE A 378 -20.73 12.73 1.58
N ASN A 379 -20.28 13.71 0.79
CA ASN A 379 -20.69 15.11 0.87
C ASN A 379 -22.17 15.28 0.54
N GLY A 380 -22.75 14.39 -0.27
CA GLY A 380 -24.20 14.29 -0.53
C GLY A 380 -25.02 13.67 0.61
N GLY A 381 -24.37 13.23 1.70
CA GLY A 381 -25.00 12.56 2.84
C GLY A 381 -25.26 11.08 2.63
N GLY A 382 -24.63 10.46 1.61
CA GLY A 382 -24.64 9.02 1.35
C GLY A 382 -23.49 8.28 2.08
N VAL A 383 -23.47 6.96 1.92
CA VAL A 383 -22.40 6.08 2.38
C VAL A 383 -21.62 5.61 1.15
N ALA A 384 -20.31 5.81 1.14
CA ALA A 384 -19.42 5.31 0.10
C ALA A 384 -19.09 3.82 0.33
N ASP A 385 -18.83 3.11 -0.76
CA ASP A 385 -18.33 1.74 -0.80
C ASP A 385 -17.16 1.74 -1.81
N TYR A 386 -15.94 1.94 -1.29
CA TYR A 386 -14.76 2.16 -2.10
C TYR A 386 -14.15 0.85 -2.57
N ASP A 387 -14.12 0.67 -3.89
CA ASP A 387 -13.34 -0.36 -4.59
C ASP A 387 -12.22 0.33 -5.35
N GLY A 388 -11.00 0.25 -4.84
CA GLY A 388 -9.84 0.99 -5.35
C GLY A 388 -9.05 0.28 -6.44
N PHE A 389 -7.80 0.69 -6.61
CA PHE A 389 -6.91 0.09 -7.60
C PHE A 389 -6.43 -1.31 -7.21
N SER A 390 -6.37 -1.63 -5.91
CA SER A 390 -6.09 -2.99 -5.41
C SER A 390 -7.30 -3.93 -5.52
N GLY A 391 -8.48 -3.40 -5.84
CA GLY A 391 -9.75 -4.12 -5.96
C GLY A 391 -10.74 -3.77 -4.86
N GLY A 392 -11.66 -4.68 -4.58
CA GLY A 392 -12.51 -4.61 -3.39
C GLY A 392 -11.66 -4.85 -2.15
N ILE A 393 -11.87 -4.05 -1.10
CA ILE A 393 -11.06 -4.15 0.12
C ILE A 393 -11.92 -4.70 1.26
N ALA A 394 -13.05 -4.04 1.55
CA ALA A 394 -14.02 -4.45 2.56
C ALA A 394 -13.38 -4.85 3.89
N LEU A 395 -12.85 -3.86 4.63
CA LEU A 395 -12.13 -4.06 5.90
C LEU A 395 -13.08 -4.56 6.99
N ASN A 396 -12.84 -5.76 7.50
CA ASN A 396 -13.60 -6.36 8.59
C ASN A 396 -13.33 -5.69 9.95
N GLU A 397 -13.92 -6.23 11.02
CA GLU A 397 -13.74 -5.70 12.39
C GLU A 397 -12.30 -5.83 12.92
N ALA A 398 -11.50 -6.71 12.34
CA ALA A 398 -10.08 -6.87 12.66
C ALA A 398 -9.15 -5.99 11.78
N GLY A 399 -9.71 -5.10 10.95
CA GLY A 399 -8.93 -4.28 10.02
C GLY A 399 -8.36 -5.04 8.82
N ASP A 400 -8.76 -6.30 8.59
CA ASP A 400 -8.30 -7.13 7.48
C ASP A 400 -9.19 -6.96 6.25
N PRO A 401 -8.63 -6.90 5.03
CA PRO A 401 -9.40 -6.92 3.80
C PRO A 401 -10.02 -8.30 3.57
N THR A 402 -11.29 -8.34 3.17
CA THR A 402 -12.04 -9.59 2.91
C THR A 402 -12.25 -9.89 1.43
N GLU A 403 -12.03 -8.92 0.56
CA GLU A 403 -12.12 -9.05 -0.90
C GLU A 403 -10.73 -8.77 -1.49
N THR A 404 -9.96 -9.82 -1.78
CA THR A 404 -8.56 -9.70 -2.20
C THR A 404 -8.15 -10.81 -3.17
N ALA A 405 -6.99 -10.66 -3.79
CA ALA A 405 -6.42 -11.64 -4.71
C ALA A 405 -4.95 -11.91 -4.39
N ILE A 406 -4.45 -13.05 -4.88
CA ILE A 406 -3.02 -13.38 -4.90
C ILE A 406 -2.62 -13.62 -6.35
N GLY A 407 -1.69 -12.84 -6.85
CA GLY A 407 -1.07 -13.06 -8.16
C GLY A 407 -0.07 -14.20 -8.12
N ILE A 408 -0.03 -14.98 -9.22
CA ILE A 408 1.00 -16.01 -9.44
C ILE A 408 1.92 -15.52 -10.55
N TYR A 409 3.22 -15.71 -10.37
CA TYR A 409 4.26 -15.22 -11.27
C TYR A 409 5.23 -16.32 -11.61
N GLN A 410 5.89 -16.18 -12.78
CA GLN A 410 6.99 -17.04 -13.20
C GLN A 410 8.14 -16.15 -13.69
N PHE A 411 9.37 -16.51 -13.31
CA PHE A 411 10.56 -15.79 -13.76
C PHE A 411 10.90 -16.13 -15.20
N ASP A 412 11.19 -15.09 -15.97
CA ASP A 412 11.67 -15.20 -17.35
C ASP A 412 13.20 -15.41 -17.45
N ALA A 413 13.71 -15.47 -18.68
CA ALA A 413 15.15 -15.66 -18.94
C ALA A 413 16.03 -14.47 -18.47
N ASP A 414 15.45 -13.31 -18.24
CA ASP A 414 16.13 -12.14 -17.67
C ASP A 414 16.01 -12.08 -16.14
N ASN A 415 15.50 -13.14 -15.51
CA ASN A 415 15.21 -13.23 -14.05
C ASN A 415 14.22 -12.16 -13.57
N ARG A 416 13.21 -11.83 -14.38
CA ARG A 416 12.13 -10.90 -14.03
C ARG A 416 10.83 -11.67 -13.81
N PRO A 417 10.06 -11.34 -12.76
CA PRO A 417 8.77 -11.97 -12.55
C PRO A 417 7.74 -11.47 -13.57
N GLN A 418 7.08 -12.41 -14.24
CA GLN A 418 5.99 -12.18 -15.19
C GLN A 418 4.72 -12.83 -14.68
N THR A 419 3.54 -12.21 -14.89
CA THR A 419 2.27 -12.83 -14.49
C THR A 419 2.13 -14.21 -15.13
N TYR A 420 1.81 -15.21 -14.33
CA TYR A 420 1.62 -16.60 -14.75
C TYR A 420 0.12 -16.89 -14.85
N LEU A 421 -0.31 -17.27 -16.04
CA LEU A 421 -1.74 -17.51 -16.33
C LEU A 421 -2.12 -19.01 -16.30
N GLY A 422 -1.18 -19.91 -15.94
CA GLY A 422 -1.42 -21.36 -15.80
C GLY A 422 -1.31 -22.13 -17.11
#